data_52f03dbf0d839b0757dcbd9b00f799cc
#
_entry.id   52f03dbf0d839b0757dcbd9b00f799cc
#
_cell.length_a   1.000
_cell.length_b   1.000
_cell.length_c   1.000
_cell.angle_alpha   90.00
_cell.angle_beta   90.00
_cell.angle_gamma   90.00
#
_symmetry.space_group_name_H-M   'P 1'
#
loop_
_entity.id
_entity.type
_entity.pdbx_description
1 polymer ?
#
loop_
_entity_poly.entity_id
_entity_poly.type
_entity_poly.pdbx_seq_one_letter_code
_entity_poly.pdbx_strand_id
1 'polypeptide(L)'
;MTDIIPTRETCLSLMDQEAMLPNIKAHSLQVARIALCLGKNLKAHFPELNLDLVEAGALLHDIAKTECLKTRGNHALVGEEKVRAMGFDSLAPIVAQHVLLEDKYFQNGCLDEVVLVNYADKRVRHEEVVELEERFAYLVQTYGRSQEAVQRIEALYQDSLKVEKRIFQLLPFSPSALKEHLF
;
A
#
# COMPACT_ATOMS: atom_id res chain seq x y z
N MET A 1 -6.19 6.91 -25.00
CA MET A 1 -6.20 8.01 -24.02
C MET A 1 -4.87 7.93 -23.29
N THR A 2 -4.16 9.04 -23.10
CA THR A 2 -2.96 9.06 -22.26
C THR A 2 -3.43 8.84 -20.83
N ASP A 3 -2.92 7.79 -20.20
CA ASP A 3 -3.16 7.47 -18.79
C ASP A 3 -2.62 8.62 -17.93
N ILE A 4 -3.48 9.21 -17.11
CA ILE A 4 -3.16 10.39 -16.32
C ILE A 4 -2.87 9.95 -14.89
N ILE A 5 -1.67 10.25 -14.37
CA ILE A 5 -1.35 10.08 -12.96
C ILE A 5 -1.79 11.36 -12.23
N PRO A 6 -2.70 11.28 -11.23
CA PRO A 6 -3.13 12.46 -10.48
C PRO A 6 -1.99 13.00 -9.62
N THR A 7 -1.86 14.33 -9.57
CA THR A 7 -0.90 14.99 -8.69
C THR A 7 -1.27 14.78 -7.22
N ARG A 8 -0.32 15.02 -6.32
CA ARG A 8 -0.57 14.98 -4.87
C ARG A 8 -1.78 15.84 -4.47
N GLU A 9 -1.88 17.07 -4.99
CA GLU A 9 -3.00 17.97 -4.71
C GLU A 9 -4.33 17.39 -5.19
N THR A 10 -4.33 16.78 -6.38
CA THR A 10 -5.51 16.08 -6.91
C THR A 10 -5.90 14.90 -6.00
N CYS A 11 -4.92 14.09 -5.56
CA CYS A 11 -5.18 12.97 -4.65
C CYS A 11 -5.80 13.46 -3.33
N LEU A 12 -5.26 14.51 -2.72
CA LEU A 12 -5.80 15.09 -1.48
C LEU A 12 -7.23 15.61 -1.66
N SER A 13 -7.51 16.27 -2.80
CA SER A 13 -8.86 16.72 -3.15
C SER A 13 -9.82 15.54 -3.31
N LEU A 14 -9.40 14.45 -3.96
CA LEU A 14 -10.20 13.23 -4.12
C LEU A 14 -10.48 12.55 -2.78
N MET A 15 -9.52 12.51 -1.87
CA MET A 15 -9.75 12.01 -0.51
C MET A 15 -10.85 12.79 0.23
N ASP A 16 -10.94 14.12 -0.02
CA ASP A 16 -12.00 14.96 0.55
C ASP A 16 -13.34 14.72 -0.14
N GLN A 17 -13.37 14.65 -1.46
CA GLN A 17 -14.57 14.39 -2.25
C GLN A 17 -15.20 13.03 -1.94
N GLU A 18 -14.37 12.00 -1.75
CA GLU A 18 -14.80 10.64 -1.35
C GLU A 18 -15.09 10.52 0.16
N ALA A 19 -15.04 11.64 0.88
CA ALA A 19 -15.33 11.71 2.31
C ALA A 19 -14.53 10.68 3.15
N MET A 20 -13.27 10.45 2.79
CA MET A 20 -12.40 9.56 3.54
C MET A 20 -12.29 10.02 4.99
N LEU A 21 -12.45 9.09 5.93
CA LEU A 21 -12.34 9.39 7.36
C LEU A 21 -10.94 9.92 7.71
N PRO A 22 -10.82 10.85 8.70
CA PRO A 22 -9.54 11.45 9.06
C PRO A 22 -8.43 10.44 9.38
N ASN A 23 -8.76 9.37 10.07
CA ASN A 23 -7.81 8.30 10.39
C ASN A 23 -7.36 7.50 9.16
N ILE A 24 -8.22 7.33 8.14
CA ILE A 24 -7.86 6.67 6.88
C ILE A 24 -6.95 7.59 6.07
N LYS A 25 -7.24 8.90 6.04
CA LYS A 25 -6.36 9.89 5.38
C LYS A 25 -4.98 9.93 6.04
N ALA A 26 -4.91 9.98 7.38
CA ALA A 26 -3.65 9.96 8.12
C ALA A 26 -2.84 8.69 7.83
N HIS A 27 -3.50 7.53 7.79
CA HIS A 27 -2.89 6.26 7.38
C HIS A 27 -2.31 6.35 5.97
N SER A 28 -3.10 6.77 4.98
CA SER A 28 -2.65 6.86 3.58
C SER A 28 -1.49 7.85 3.38
N LEU A 29 -1.48 8.97 4.11
CA LEU A 29 -0.35 9.90 4.12
C LEU A 29 0.94 9.23 4.65
N GLN A 30 0.84 8.42 5.69
CA GLN A 30 1.99 7.71 6.25
C GLN A 30 2.47 6.59 5.30
N VAL A 31 1.54 5.88 4.67
CA VAL A 31 1.86 4.88 3.63
C VAL A 31 2.61 5.54 2.47
N ALA A 32 2.17 6.72 2.01
CA ALA A 32 2.83 7.46 0.94
C ALA A 32 4.27 7.89 1.33
N ARG A 33 4.50 8.30 2.59
CA ARG A 33 5.86 8.63 3.07
C ARG A 33 6.78 7.42 3.01
N ILE A 34 6.33 6.25 3.45
CA ILE A 34 7.11 5.01 3.40
C ILE A 34 7.37 4.61 1.94
N ALA A 35 6.32 4.51 1.12
CA ALA A 35 6.43 4.09 -0.27
C ALA A 35 7.39 4.97 -1.07
N LEU A 36 7.32 6.31 -0.90
CA LEU A 36 8.25 7.26 -1.53
C LEU A 36 9.68 7.13 -1.01
N CYS A 37 9.87 6.92 0.29
CA CYS A 37 11.20 6.68 0.86
C CYS A 37 11.86 5.46 0.22
N LEU A 38 11.14 4.34 0.17
CA LEU A 38 11.60 3.11 -0.46
C LEU A 38 11.83 3.30 -1.96
N GLY A 39 10.87 3.88 -2.67
CA GLY A 39 10.96 4.11 -4.11
C GLY A 39 12.16 4.98 -4.50
N LYS A 40 12.41 6.07 -3.78
CA LYS A 40 13.59 6.94 -4.00
C LYS A 40 14.91 6.18 -3.84
N ASN A 41 15.03 5.36 -2.80
CA ASN A 41 16.24 4.58 -2.56
C ASN A 41 16.41 3.42 -3.55
N LEU A 42 15.31 2.87 -4.08
CA LEU A 42 15.33 1.79 -5.07
C LEU A 42 15.49 2.29 -6.51
N LYS A 43 15.34 3.59 -6.78
CA LYS A 43 15.39 4.17 -8.13
C LYS A 43 16.69 3.87 -8.88
N ALA A 44 17.82 3.71 -8.17
CA ALA A 44 19.10 3.34 -8.77
C ALA A 44 19.11 1.89 -9.30
N HIS A 45 18.32 1.00 -8.70
CA HIS A 45 18.17 -0.41 -9.08
C HIS A 45 17.04 -0.61 -10.10
N PHE A 46 16.00 0.22 -10.03
CA PHE A 46 14.80 0.18 -10.88
C PHE A 46 14.53 1.57 -11.47
N PRO A 47 15.26 1.99 -12.51
CA PRO A 47 15.11 3.33 -13.11
C PRO A 47 13.71 3.61 -13.67
N GLU A 48 12.96 2.57 -14.01
CA GLU A 48 11.59 2.63 -14.53
C GLU A 48 10.52 2.93 -13.46
N LEU A 49 10.84 2.76 -12.15
CA LEU A 49 9.88 3.08 -11.09
C LEU A 49 9.36 4.51 -11.23
N ASN A 50 8.04 4.65 -11.32
CA ASN A 50 7.37 5.94 -11.39
C ASN A 50 6.99 6.43 -9.99
N LEU A 51 7.75 7.37 -9.43
CA LEU A 51 7.51 7.88 -8.07
C LEU A 51 6.20 8.64 -7.93
N ASP A 52 5.72 9.30 -8.99
CA ASP A 52 4.43 9.98 -8.97
C ASP A 52 3.29 8.95 -8.88
N LEU A 53 3.44 7.82 -9.57
CA LEU A 53 2.48 6.70 -9.50
C LEU A 53 2.54 6.01 -8.12
N VAL A 54 3.73 5.84 -7.54
CA VAL A 54 3.89 5.34 -6.16
C VAL A 54 3.17 6.24 -5.17
N GLU A 55 3.37 7.57 -5.27
CA GLU A 55 2.74 8.53 -4.36
C GLU A 55 1.21 8.53 -4.50
N ALA A 56 0.71 8.66 -5.73
CA ALA A 56 -0.72 8.68 -6.01
C ALA A 56 -1.40 7.36 -5.58
N GLY A 57 -0.77 6.23 -5.89
CA GLY A 57 -1.25 4.91 -5.48
C GLY A 57 -1.30 4.76 -3.96
N ALA A 58 -0.27 5.18 -3.24
CA ALA A 58 -0.23 5.14 -1.79
C ALA A 58 -1.26 6.07 -1.13
N LEU A 59 -1.49 7.24 -1.70
CA LEU A 59 -2.53 8.17 -1.20
C LEU A 59 -3.93 7.61 -1.41
N LEU A 60 -4.21 6.96 -2.54
CA LEU A 60 -5.56 6.55 -2.93
C LEU A 60 -5.84 5.05 -2.73
N HIS A 61 -4.90 4.24 -2.19
CA HIS A 61 -5.12 2.78 -2.05
C HIS A 61 -6.39 2.44 -1.25
N ASP A 62 -6.72 3.24 -0.27
CA ASP A 62 -7.87 3.08 0.63
C ASP A 62 -9.08 4.00 0.28
N ILE A 63 -9.15 4.54 -0.94
CA ILE A 63 -10.15 5.54 -1.36
C ILE A 63 -11.60 5.07 -1.14
N ALA A 64 -11.89 3.78 -1.27
CA ALA A 64 -13.24 3.22 -1.07
C ALA A 64 -13.48 2.71 0.35
N LYS A 65 -12.48 2.76 1.25
CA LYS A 65 -12.58 2.12 2.57
C LYS A 65 -13.70 2.69 3.43
N THR A 66 -13.87 4.02 3.45
CA THR A 66 -14.96 4.68 4.21
C THR A 66 -16.33 4.19 3.78
N GLU A 67 -16.57 4.07 2.48
CA GLU A 67 -17.83 3.55 1.92
C GLU A 67 -18.00 2.07 2.29
N CYS A 68 -16.96 1.27 2.13
CA CYS A 68 -17.02 -0.16 2.39
C CYS A 68 -17.16 -0.52 3.88
N LEU A 69 -16.82 0.37 4.81
CA LEU A 69 -17.18 0.21 6.23
C LEU A 69 -18.71 0.15 6.44
N LYS A 70 -19.48 0.84 5.60
CA LYS A 70 -20.95 0.86 5.66
C LYS A 70 -21.57 -0.28 4.86
N THR A 71 -21.05 -0.54 3.66
CA THR A 71 -21.61 -1.52 2.71
C THR A 71 -21.09 -2.95 2.91
N ARG A 72 -20.03 -3.13 3.70
CA ARG A 72 -19.27 -4.39 3.87
C ARG A 72 -18.67 -4.92 2.56
N GLY A 73 -18.48 -4.05 1.56
CA GLY A 73 -17.83 -4.37 0.30
C GLY A 73 -16.32 -4.61 0.44
N ASN A 74 -15.73 -5.20 -0.59
CA ASN A 74 -14.28 -5.30 -0.72
C ASN A 74 -13.74 -3.95 -1.19
N HIS A 75 -13.13 -3.16 -0.29
CA HIS A 75 -12.66 -1.82 -0.58
C HIS A 75 -11.54 -1.76 -1.63
N ALA A 76 -10.76 -2.83 -1.81
CA ALA A 76 -9.73 -2.89 -2.85
C ALA A 76 -10.38 -2.97 -4.24
N LEU A 77 -11.38 -3.82 -4.42
CA LEU A 77 -12.09 -3.95 -5.71
C LEU A 77 -12.96 -2.73 -6.00
N VAL A 78 -13.71 -2.23 -5.02
CA VAL A 78 -14.51 -1.00 -5.19
C VAL A 78 -13.60 0.21 -5.48
N GLY A 79 -12.45 0.28 -4.82
CA GLY A 79 -11.45 1.32 -5.06
C GLY A 79 -10.85 1.25 -6.47
N GLU A 80 -10.54 0.04 -6.95
CA GLU A 80 -10.08 -0.19 -8.31
C GLU A 80 -11.10 0.35 -9.34
N GLU A 81 -12.37 -0.01 -9.21
CA GLU A 81 -13.44 0.47 -10.08
C GLU A 81 -13.55 2.00 -10.06
N LYS A 82 -13.45 2.61 -8.87
CA LYS A 82 -13.49 4.08 -8.70
C LYS A 82 -12.36 4.77 -9.44
N VAL A 83 -11.11 4.34 -9.25
CA VAL A 83 -9.97 5.01 -9.91
C VAL A 83 -10.00 4.84 -11.42
N ARG A 84 -10.49 3.70 -11.93
CA ARG A 84 -10.75 3.51 -13.38
C ARG A 84 -11.84 4.45 -13.90
N ALA A 85 -12.94 4.59 -13.17
CA ALA A 85 -14.02 5.50 -13.56
C ALA A 85 -13.58 6.97 -13.58
N MET A 86 -12.54 7.32 -12.79
CA MET A 86 -11.90 8.64 -12.80
C MET A 86 -10.85 8.81 -13.93
N GLY A 87 -10.55 7.74 -14.69
CA GLY A 87 -9.57 7.77 -15.79
C GLY A 87 -8.12 7.54 -15.33
N PHE A 88 -7.89 6.97 -14.14
CA PHE A 88 -6.58 6.69 -13.59
C PHE A 88 -6.26 5.19 -13.68
N ASP A 89 -6.17 4.66 -14.90
CA ASP A 89 -6.04 3.22 -15.14
C ASP A 89 -4.76 2.62 -14.54
N SER A 90 -3.63 3.34 -14.53
CA SER A 90 -2.39 2.87 -13.90
C SER A 90 -2.46 2.76 -12.39
N LEU A 91 -3.36 3.48 -11.70
CA LEU A 91 -3.57 3.31 -10.27
C LEU A 91 -4.35 2.04 -9.92
N ALA A 92 -5.16 1.55 -10.84
CA ALA A 92 -6.07 0.44 -10.58
C ALA A 92 -5.37 -0.83 -10.04
N PRO A 93 -4.25 -1.31 -10.61
CA PRO A 93 -3.52 -2.45 -10.06
C PRO A 93 -3.00 -2.20 -8.63
N ILE A 94 -2.54 -0.97 -8.33
CA ILE A 94 -2.04 -0.62 -7.00
C ILE A 94 -3.17 -0.71 -5.98
N VAL A 95 -4.31 -0.10 -6.30
CA VAL A 95 -5.49 -0.11 -5.42
C VAL A 95 -6.06 -1.52 -5.25
N ALA A 96 -6.14 -2.32 -6.32
CA ALA A 96 -6.63 -3.70 -6.27
C ALA A 96 -5.75 -4.62 -5.41
N GLN A 97 -4.42 -4.43 -5.46
CA GLN A 97 -3.44 -5.34 -4.90
C GLN A 97 -2.86 -4.89 -3.54
N HIS A 98 -3.32 -3.77 -2.97
CA HIS A 98 -2.74 -3.27 -1.73
C HIS A 98 -2.99 -4.19 -0.52
N VAL A 99 -4.08 -4.96 -0.52
CA VAL A 99 -4.38 -5.95 0.54
C VAL A 99 -3.64 -7.26 0.30
N LEU A 100 -3.78 -7.82 -0.90
CA LEU A 100 -3.25 -9.12 -1.29
C LEU A 100 -2.60 -9.02 -2.67
N LEU A 101 -1.33 -9.41 -2.76
CA LEU A 101 -0.62 -9.49 -4.04
C LEU A 101 -0.95 -10.81 -4.76
N GLU A 102 -1.13 -10.75 -6.07
CA GLU A 102 -1.20 -11.92 -6.93
C GLU A 102 0.17 -12.60 -7.04
N ASP A 103 0.19 -13.90 -7.36
CA ASP A 103 1.40 -14.72 -7.48
C ASP A 103 2.45 -14.13 -8.43
N LYS A 104 2.03 -13.43 -9.50
CA LYS A 104 2.94 -12.81 -10.46
C LYS A 104 3.92 -11.82 -9.83
N TYR A 105 3.55 -11.16 -8.73
CA TYR A 105 4.40 -10.19 -8.01
C TYR A 105 5.49 -10.86 -7.16
N PHE A 106 5.39 -12.16 -6.92
CA PHE A 106 6.44 -12.95 -6.26
C PHE A 106 7.43 -13.58 -7.23
N GLN A 107 7.11 -13.57 -8.53
CA GLN A 107 7.96 -14.11 -9.58
C GLN A 107 8.99 -13.06 -10.04
N ASN A 108 10.14 -13.52 -10.52
CA ASN A 108 11.17 -12.73 -11.22
C ASN A 108 11.80 -11.54 -10.44
N GLY A 109 11.62 -11.46 -9.13
CA GLY A 109 12.29 -10.43 -8.31
C GLY A 109 11.83 -8.98 -8.59
N CYS A 110 10.74 -8.76 -9.35
CA CYS A 110 10.24 -7.43 -9.68
C CYS A 110 9.81 -6.67 -8.41
N LEU A 111 10.25 -5.42 -8.32
CA LEU A 111 9.81 -4.45 -7.32
C LEU A 111 9.26 -3.24 -8.08
N ASP A 112 7.97 -3.27 -8.34
CA ASP A 112 7.23 -2.19 -8.99
C ASP A 112 6.41 -1.36 -7.96
N GLU A 113 5.65 -0.39 -8.46
CA GLU A 113 4.82 0.50 -7.67
C GLU A 113 3.77 -0.26 -6.85
N VAL A 114 3.22 -1.35 -7.42
CA VAL A 114 2.22 -2.21 -6.75
C VAL A 114 2.82 -2.86 -5.51
N VAL A 115 3.99 -3.47 -5.65
CA VAL A 115 4.70 -4.15 -4.56
C VAL A 115 5.11 -3.17 -3.47
N LEU A 116 5.61 -1.98 -3.86
CA LEU A 116 6.05 -0.96 -2.91
C LEU A 116 4.88 -0.42 -2.06
N VAL A 117 3.75 -0.12 -2.68
CA VAL A 117 2.57 0.38 -1.96
C VAL A 117 1.97 -0.71 -1.08
N ASN A 118 1.86 -1.96 -1.58
CA ASN A 118 1.41 -3.08 -0.77
C ASN A 118 2.27 -3.27 0.48
N TYR A 119 3.61 -3.24 0.34
CA TYR A 119 4.52 -3.37 1.48
C TYR A 119 4.40 -2.19 2.44
N ALA A 120 4.36 -0.96 1.91
CA ALA A 120 4.27 0.25 2.73
C ALA A 120 3.00 0.27 3.60
N ASP A 121 1.85 -0.20 3.07
CA ASP A 121 0.61 -0.37 3.83
C ASP A 121 0.80 -1.31 5.04
N LYS A 122 1.57 -2.41 4.88
CA LYS A 122 1.84 -3.36 5.96
C LYS A 122 2.78 -2.80 7.03
N ARG A 123 3.49 -1.71 6.74
CA ARG A 123 4.39 -1.04 7.70
C ARG A 123 3.71 0.10 8.48
N VAL A 124 2.38 0.27 8.32
CA VAL A 124 1.60 1.29 9.02
C VAL A 124 0.47 0.66 9.83
N ARG A 125 0.41 0.95 11.14
CA ARG A 125 -0.73 0.66 12.01
C ARG A 125 -1.37 1.98 12.41
N HIS A 126 -2.61 2.20 12.02
CA HIS A 126 -3.27 3.52 12.08
C HIS A 126 -2.46 4.58 11.31
N GLU A 127 -1.68 5.39 12.00
CA GLU A 127 -0.75 6.39 11.43
C GLU A 127 0.71 6.19 11.88
N GLU A 128 0.97 5.11 12.64
CA GLU A 128 2.28 4.79 13.18
C GLU A 128 3.03 3.83 12.26
N VAL A 129 4.33 4.10 12.05
CA VAL A 129 5.24 3.16 11.40
C VAL A 129 5.60 2.06 12.39
N VAL A 130 5.35 0.81 12.00
CA VAL A 130 5.57 -0.37 12.84
C VAL A 130 6.33 -1.46 12.08
N GLU A 131 6.88 -2.42 12.79
CA GLU A 131 7.43 -3.64 12.21
C GLU A 131 6.31 -4.57 11.71
N LEU A 132 6.64 -5.43 10.72
CA LEU A 132 5.66 -6.39 10.20
C LEU A 132 5.09 -7.29 11.30
N GLU A 133 5.93 -7.77 12.21
CA GLU A 133 5.50 -8.60 13.33
C GLU A 133 4.41 -7.91 14.17
N GLU A 134 4.64 -6.64 14.54
CA GLU A 134 3.68 -5.85 15.31
C GLU A 134 2.37 -5.61 14.52
N ARG A 135 2.50 -5.29 13.23
CA ARG A 135 1.33 -5.09 12.36
C ARG A 135 0.48 -6.35 12.26
N PHE A 136 1.11 -7.49 12.04
CA PHE A 136 0.39 -8.75 11.85
C PHE A 136 -0.16 -9.32 13.16
N ALA A 137 0.53 -9.12 14.30
CA ALA A 137 -0.03 -9.41 15.63
C ALA A 137 -1.32 -8.62 15.88
N TYR A 138 -1.34 -7.32 15.54
CA TYR A 138 -2.54 -6.49 15.60
C TYR A 138 -3.65 -7.01 14.66
N LEU A 139 -3.32 -7.43 13.44
CA LEU A 139 -4.32 -7.97 12.49
C LEU A 139 -4.94 -9.27 13.02
N VAL A 140 -4.15 -10.17 13.58
CA VAL A 140 -4.68 -11.40 14.21
C VAL A 140 -5.60 -11.07 15.38
N GLN A 141 -5.20 -10.15 16.26
CA GLN A 141 -6.00 -9.74 17.40
C GLN A 141 -7.36 -9.13 16.97
N THR A 142 -7.36 -8.34 15.88
CA THR A 142 -8.53 -7.57 15.44
C THR A 142 -9.46 -8.39 14.54
N TYR A 143 -8.89 -9.21 13.66
CA TYR A 143 -9.62 -9.88 12.58
C TYR A 143 -9.54 -11.41 12.61
N GLY A 144 -8.70 -12.00 13.47
CA GLY A 144 -8.50 -13.44 13.60
C GLY A 144 -9.65 -14.16 14.33
N ARG A 145 -10.89 -13.94 13.88
CA ARG A 145 -12.11 -14.46 14.53
C ARG A 145 -12.39 -15.96 14.27
N SER A 146 -11.67 -16.57 13.35
CA SER A 146 -11.73 -18.01 13.05
C SER A 146 -10.33 -18.51 12.73
N GLN A 147 -10.15 -19.84 12.76
CA GLN A 147 -8.87 -20.46 12.41
C GLN A 147 -8.48 -20.15 10.96
N GLU A 148 -9.44 -20.14 10.03
CA GLU A 148 -9.20 -19.81 8.63
C GLU A 148 -8.79 -18.34 8.47
N ALA A 149 -9.34 -17.42 9.27
CA ALA A 149 -8.93 -16.01 9.25
C ALA A 149 -7.49 -15.85 9.75
N VAL A 150 -7.12 -16.54 10.82
CA VAL A 150 -5.74 -16.53 11.35
C VAL A 150 -4.77 -17.10 10.31
N GLN A 151 -5.09 -18.23 9.68
CA GLN A 151 -4.24 -18.84 8.64
C GLN A 151 -4.04 -17.92 7.44
N ARG A 152 -5.10 -17.20 7.00
CA ARG A 152 -4.97 -16.20 5.92
C ARG A 152 -4.07 -15.04 6.31
N ILE A 153 -4.20 -14.53 7.53
CA ILE A 153 -3.35 -13.43 8.03
C ILE A 153 -1.89 -13.91 8.14
N GLU A 154 -1.65 -15.13 8.60
CA GLU A 154 -0.32 -15.71 8.67
C GLU A 154 0.31 -15.90 7.28
N ALA A 155 -0.45 -16.36 6.28
CA ALA A 155 0.02 -16.44 4.90
C ALA A 155 0.41 -15.07 4.36
N LEU A 156 -0.40 -14.03 4.60
CA LEU A 156 -0.07 -12.65 4.23
C LEU A 156 1.20 -12.14 4.93
N TYR A 157 1.43 -12.54 6.18
CA TYR A 157 2.64 -12.20 6.90
C TYR A 157 3.88 -12.81 6.24
N GLN A 158 3.84 -14.12 5.92
CA GLN A 158 4.94 -14.80 5.24
C GLN A 158 5.25 -14.17 3.87
N ASP A 159 4.24 -13.78 3.12
CA ASP A 159 4.41 -13.10 1.84
C ASP A 159 4.99 -11.68 2.02
N SER A 160 4.56 -10.95 3.05
CA SER A 160 5.13 -9.63 3.38
C SER A 160 6.60 -9.72 3.78
N LEU A 161 7.01 -10.77 4.50
CA LEU A 161 8.43 -11.02 4.83
C LEU A 161 9.29 -11.30 3.59
N LYS A 162 8.74 -12.02 2.60
CA LYS A 162 9.43 -12.23 1.32
C LYS A 162 9.65 -10.90 0.59
N VAL A 163 8.64 -10.04 0.55
CA VAL A 163 8.73 -8.70 -0.06
C VAL A 163 9.73 -7.84 0.70
N GLU A 164 9.66 -7.79 2.03
CA GLU A 164 10.59 -7.06 2.89
C GLU A 164 12.05 -7.44 2.61
N LYS A 165 12.33 -8.74 2.59
CA LYS A 165 13.68 -9.25 2.26
C LYS A 165 14.16 -8.76 0.90
N ARG A 166 13.30 -8.79 -0.12
CA ARG A 166 13.63 -8.33 -1.49
C ARG A 166 13.93 -6.84 -1.53
N ILE A 167 13.17 -6.02 -0.81
CA ILE A 167 13.36 -4.57 -0.72
C ILE A 167 14.68 -4.27 0.00
N PHE A 168 14.84 -4.76 1.21
CA PHE A 168 15.94 -4.34 2.10
C PHE A 168 17.30 -4.95 1.75
N GLN A 169 17.35 -6.03 0.98
CA GLN A 169 18.64 -6.52 0.44
C GLN A 169 19.31 -5.53 -0.55
N LEU A 170 18.54 -4.56 -1.08
CA LEU A 170 18.99 -3.54 -2.02
C LEU A 170 19.19 -2.17 -1.36
N LEU A 171 18.77 -2.02 -0.11
CA LEU A 171 18.83 -0.76 0.62
C LEU A 171 20.04 -0.70 1.58
N PRO A 172 20.58 0.50 1.85
CA PRO A 172 21.72 0.67 2.77
C PRO A 172 21.32 0.63 4.24
N PHE A 173 20.06 0.36 4.56
CA PHE A 173 19.53 0.30 5.93
C PHE A 173 18.58 -0.90 6.11
N SER A 174 18.36 -1.30 7.37
CA SER A 174 17.50 -2.42 7.72
C SER A 174 16.00 -2.03 7.81
N PRO A 175 15.07 -3.00 7.79
CA PRO A 175 13.65 -2.72 8.05
C PRO A 175 13.40 -1.94 9.35
N SER A 176 14.12 -2.26 10.42
CA SER A 176 13.99 -1.60 11.72
C SER A 176 14.45 -0.14 11.72
N ALA A 177 15.38 0.23 10.85
CA ALA A 177 15.84 1.60 10.69
C ALA A 177 14.94 2.45 9.76
N LEU A 178 13.92 1.86 9.12
CA LEU A 178 13.07 2.57 8.16
C LEU A 178 12.52 3.89 8.71
N LYS A 179 12.07 3.90 9.97
CA LYS A 179 11.50 5.08 10.61
C LYS A 179 12.46 6.26 10.67
N GLU A 180 13.76 6.00 10.80
CA GLU A 180 14.82 7.02 10.87
C GLU A 180 15.10 7.67 9.50
N HIS A 181 14.71 6.98 8.41
CA HIS A 181 14.90 7.44 7.03
C HIS A 181 13.66 8.14 6.43
N LEU A 182 12.57 8.27 7.19
CA LEU A 182 11.38 9.00 6.75
C LEU A 182 11.54 10.51 7.01
N PHE A 183 11.57 11.29 5.94
CA PHE A 183 11.66 12.75 5.97
C PHE A 183 10.30 13.42 5.74
#